data_332b9d41f8d0533576fd203eb36d4c25
#
_entry.id   332b9d41f8d0533576fd203eb36d4c25
#
_cell.length_a   1.000
_cell.length_b   1.000
_cell.length_c   1.000
_cell.angle_alpha   90.00
_cell.angle_beta   90.00
_cell.angle_gamma   90.00
#
_symmetry.space_group_name_H-M   'P 1'
#
loop_
_entity.id
_entity.type
_entity.pdbx_description
1 polymer ?
#
loop_
_entity_poly.entity_id
_entity_poly.type
_entity_poly.pdbx_seq_one_letter_code
_entity_poly.pdbx_strand_id
1 'polypeptide(L)'
;MILLLTLIVSMQRIALTDVTLSDGTIIPKGYRLAVEHRLRDPTLWSNVDKFQPDRFLKLRDTDRSKWNFVTGSPEHLGFGYGKHSCPGRFFASNEIKVIVIHMLLKYDWEFTDQGRLPNGLSGTDRYMDPRQKVMLKSRKEEVKLGLP
;
A
#
# COMPACT_ATOMS: atom_id res chain seq x y z
N MET A 1 3.38 -12.19 0.79
CA MET A 1 2.48 -11.08 1.12
C MET A 1 3.30 -9.88 1.54
N ILE A 2 3.55 -8.99 0.63
CA ILE A 2 4.23 -7.73 0.91
C ILE A 2 3.22 -6.85 1.60
N LEU A 3 3.14 -6.95 2.91
CA LEU A 3 2.53 -5.89 3.69
C LEU A 3 3.57 -4.78 3.72
N LEU A 4 3.53 -4.03 2.64
CA LEU A 4 4.16 -2.74 2.54
C LEU A 4 4.02 -1.98 3.85
N LEU A 5 5.11 -1.37 4.25
CA LEU A 5 5.14 -0.17 5.08
C LEU A 5 3.91 0.67 4.72
N THR A 6 2.83 0.46 5.41
CA THR A 6 1.67 1.31 5.26
C THR A 6 1.94 2.53 6.10
N LEU A 7 2.42 3.57 5.48
CA LEU A 7 2.25 4.91 6.01
C LEU A 7 0.80 5.02 6.48
N ILE A 8 0.57 5.38 7.73
CA ILE A 8 -0.79 5.62 8.22
C ILE A 8 -1.36 6.82 7.50
N VAL A 9 -0.50 7.78 7.16
CA VAL A 9 -0.85 8.99 6.44
C VAL A 9 0.02 9.19 5.22
N SER A 10 -0.53 9.81 4.22
CA SER A 10 0.17 10.22 3.00
C SER A 10 -0.16 11.66 2.65
N MET A 11 0.32 12.14 1.51
CA MET A 11 -0.04 13.45 0.97
C MET A 11 0.12 14.59 1.97
N GLN A 12 1.27 14.62 2.67
CA GLN A 12 1.57 15.72 3.59
C GLN A 12 1.64 17.06 2.86
N ARG A 13 1.05 18.10 3.44
CA ARG A 13 1.01 19.47 2.90
C ARG A 13 1.21 20.49 4.02
N ILE A 14 1.55 21.70 3.65
CA ILE A 14 1.56 22.86 4.53
C ILE A 14 0.53 23.85 3.99
N ALA A 15 -0.33 24.35 4.84
CA ALA A 15 -1.29 25.39 4.50
C ALA A 15 -0.53 26.71 4.24
N LEU A 16 -0.60 27.23 3.01
CA LEU A 16 0.04 28.50 2.65
C LEU A 16 -0.81 29.73 3.02
N THR A 17 -2.10 29.53 3.22
CA THR A 17 -3.10 30.48 3.71
C THR A 17 -4.01 29.76 4.67
N ASP A 18 -4.88 30.49 5.37
CA ASP A 18 -5.96 29.86 6.11
C ASP A 18 -6.87 29.09 5.13
N VAL A 19 -7.23 27.87 5.48
CA VAL A 19 -8.06 26.98 4.65
C VAL A 19 -9.30 26.59 5.46
N THR A 20 -10.47 26.85 4.92
CA THR A 20 -11.72 26.37 5.52
C THR A 20 -12.18 25.10 4.81
N LEU A 21 -12.36 24.02 5.57
CA LEU A 21 -12.89 22.76 5.07
C LEU A 21 -14.42 22.83 4.91
N SER A 22 -14.98 21.83 4.21
CA SER A 22 -16.42 21.76 3.93
C SER A 22 -17.31 21.61 5.18
N ASP A 23 -16.74 21.13 6.28
CA ASP A 23 -17.39 21.00 7.59
C ASP A 23 -17.25 22.26 8.47
N GLY A 24 -16.64 23.34 7.94
CA GLY A 24 -16.38 24.59 8.65
C GLY A 24 -15.08 24.61 9.46
N THR A 25 -14.32 23.52 9.52
CA THR A 25 -13.02 23.49 10.23
C THR A 25 -12.03 24.44 9.55
N ILE A 26 -11.42 25.34 10.33
CA ILE A 26 -10.40 26.28 9.85
C ILE A 26 -9.01 25.71 10.16
N ILE A 27 -8.19 25.60 9.13
CA ILE A 27 -6.79 25.21 9.22
C ILE A 27 -5.95 26.47 9.01
N PRO A 28 -5.25 26.95 10.05
CA PRO A 28 -4.45 28.15 9.93
C PRO A 28 -3.25 27.99 9.01
N LYS A 29 -2.81 29.09 8.40
CA LYS A 29 -1.56 29.17 7.65
C LYS A 29 -0.39 28.59 8.45
N GLY A 30 0.47 27.83 7.79
CA GLY A 30 1.66 27.20 8.38
C GLY A 30 1.41 25.83 9.01
N TYR A 31 0.16 25.41 9.18
CA TYR A 31 -0.15 24.09 9.72
C TYR A 31 0.18 22.98 8.72
N ARG A 32 0.68 21.87 9.24
CA ARG A 32 0.91 20.65 8.46
C ARG A 32 -0.36 19.81 8.43
N LEU A 33 -0.67 19.32 7.25
CA LEU A 33 -1.78 18.44 6.95
C LEU A 33 -1.26 17.12 6.43
N ALA A 34 -1.92 16.04 6.79
CA ALA A 34 -1.67 14.74 6.22
C ALA A 34 -3.00 14.01 6.02
N VAL A 35 -3.09 13.24 4.94
CA VAL A 35 -4.31 12.48 4.63
C VAL A 35 -4.08 11.03 5.04
N GLU A 36 -4.99 10.48 5.84
CA GLU A 36 -4.96 9.08 6.24
C GLU A 36 -5.25 8.16 5.04
N HIS A 37 -4.54 7.02 5.01
CA HIS A 37 -4.84 5.95 4.07
C HIS A 37 -6.14 5.25 4.43
N ARG A 38 -7.13 5.32 3.57
CA ARG A 38 -8.46 4.72 3.79
C ARG A 38 -8.56 3.24 3.40
N LEU A 39 -7.45 2.50 3.39
CA LEU A 39 -7.41 1.08 2.99
C LEU A 39 -8.14 0.13 3.95
N ARG A 40 -8.46 0.60 5.15
CA ARG A 40 -9.22 -0.15 6.16
C ARG A 40 -10.54 0.53 6.54
N ASP A 41 -11.00 1.45 5.72
CA ASP A 41 -12.27 2.13 5.92
C ASP A 41 -13.42 1.21 5.48
N PRO A 42 -14.27 0.75 6.40
CA PRO A 42 -15.35 -0.18 6.08
C PRO A 42 -16.45 0.45 5.21
N THR A 43 -16.48 1.77 5.11
CA THR A 43 -17.41 2.48 4.22
C THR A 43 -16.99 2.38 2.75
N LEU A 44 -15.71 2.13 2.49
CA LEU A 44 -15.14 2.00 1.14
C LEU A 44 -14.89 0.54 0.76
N TRP A 45 -14.55 -0.30 1.74
CA TRP A 45 -14.05 -1.65 1.48
C TRP A 45 -14.79 -2.70 2.31
N SER A 46 -15.30 -3.72 1.68
CA SER A 46 -15.83 -4.87 2.38
C SER A 46 -14.69 -5.72 2.98
N ASN A 47 -14.96 -6.35 4.13
CA ASN A 47 -14.02 -7.27 4.78
C ASN A 47 -12.60 -6.70 4.96
N VAL A 48 -12.49 -5.48 5.50
CA VAL A 48 -11.22 -4.73 5.64
C VAL A 48 -10.13 -5.45 6.43
N ASP A 49 -10.51 -6.36 7.32
CA ASP A 49 -9.58 -7.14 8.14
C ASP A 49 -9.15 -8.46 7.47
N LYS A 50 -9.73 -8.83 6.33
CA LYS A 50 -9.37 -10.02 5.59
C LYS A 50 -8.48 -9.69 4.40
N PHE A 51 -7.42 -10.46 4.22
CA PHE A 51 -6.63 -10.39 3.01
C PHE A 51 -7.42 -10.97 1.83
N GLN A 52 -7.67 -10.13 0.83
CA GLN A 52 -8.36 -10.49 -0.41
C GLN A 52 -7.44 -10.16 -1.59
N PRO A 53 -6.69 -11.13 -2.11
CA PRO A 53 -5.69 -10.88 -3.16
C PRO A 53 -6.30 -10.43 -4.49
N ASP A 54 -7.53 -10.79 -4.74
CA ASP A 54 -8.30 -10.52 -5.95
C ASP A 54 -9.19 -9.26 -5.87
N ARG A 55 -9.17 -8.54 -4.73
CA ARG A 55 -10.02 -7.35 -4.50
C ARG A 55 -9.95 -6.35 -5.66
N PHE A 56 -8.76 -5.90 -6.00
CA PHE A 56 -8.57 -4.92 -7.07
C PHE A 56 -8.76 -5.53 -8.46
N LEU A 57 -8.56 -6.82 -8.63
CA LEU A 57 -8.86 -7.50 -9.89
C LEU A 57 -10.36 -7.45 -10.18
N LYS A 58 -11.20 -7.79 -9.20
CA LYS A 58 -12.66 -7.70 -9.32
C LYS A 58 -13.16 -6.28 -9.56
N LEU A 59 -12.56 -5.30 -8.90
CA LEU A 59 -12.91 -3.89 -9.09
C LEU A 59 -12.57 -3.38 -10.50
N ARG A 60 -11.55 -3.96 -11.17
CA ARG A 60 -11.23 -3.62 -12.56
C ARG A 60 -12.33 -3.98 -13.56
N ASP A 61 -13.20 -4.90 -13.22
CA ASP A 61 -14.36 -5.23 -14.05
C ASP A 61 -15.37 -4.08 -14.08
N THR A 62 -15.37 -3.22 -13.05
CA THR A 62 -16.22 -2.02 -12.99
C THR A 62 -15.54 -0.78 -13.60
N ASP A 63 -14.28 -0.57 -13.34
CA ASP A 63 -13.45 0.51 -13.91
C ASP A 63 -11.98 0.09 -13.95
N ARG A 64 -11.56 -0.34 -15.13
CA ARG A 64 -10.20 -0.83 -15.36
C ARG A 64 -9.13 0.23 -15.16
N SER A 65 -9.42 1.48 -15.45
CA SER A 65 -8.46 2.59 -15.35
C SER A 65 -8.26 3.03 -13.91
N LYS A 66 -9.32 3.13 -13.14
CA LYS A 66 -9.32 3.57 -11.74
C LYS A 66 -8.58 2.60 -10.84
N TRP A 67 -8.76 1.29 -11.03
CA TRP A 67 -8.30 0.25 -10.11
C TRP A 67 -6.96 -0.39 -10.49
N ASN A 68 -6.15 0.27 -11.31
CA ASN A 68 -4.78 -0.13 -11.53
C ASN A 68 -3.91 0.22 -10.33
N PHE A 69 -2.90 -0.61 -10.06
CA PHE A 69 -1.98 -0.44 -8.92
C PHE A 69 -1.31 0.93 -8.88
N VAL A 70 -1.03 1.52 -10.03
CA VAL A 70 -0.37 2.83 -10.17
C VAL A 70 -1.34 4.02 -10.19
N THR A 71 -2.64 3.76 -10.28
CA THR A 71 -3.65 4.83 -10.34
C THR A 71 -4.00 5.28 -8.93
N GLY A 72 -3.73 6.54 -8.61
CA GLY A 72 -4.19 7.16 -7.36
C GLY A 72 -5.64 7.62 -7.49
N SER A 73 -6.41 7.45 -6.44
CA SER A 73 -7.76 7.97 -6.28
C SER A 73 -7.99 8.41 -4.84
N PRO A 74 -9.06 9.14 -4.52
CA PRO A 74 -9.38 9.48 -3.13
C PRO A 74 -9.54 8.25 -2.21
N GLU A 75 -9.88 7.10 -2.79
CA GLU A 75 -10.02 5.85 -2.06
C GLU A 75 -8.69 5.07 -1.95
N HIS A 76 -7.76 5.33 -2.87
CA HIS A 76 -6.48 4.60 -2.96
C HIS A 76 -5.31 5.56 -3.14
N LEU A 77 -4.67 5.92 -2.04
CA LEU A 77 -3.59 6.91 -1.96
C LEU A 77 -2.18 6.31 -1.93
N GLY A 78 -2.00 5.06 -2.33
CA GLY A 78 -0.72 4.33 -2.24
C GLY A 78 0.47 5.05 -2.89
N PHE A 79 0.23 5.73 -4.00
CA PHE A 79 1.21 6.59 -4.68
C PHE A 79 0.84 8.07 -4.64
N GLY A 80 -0.02 8.48 -3.71
CA GLY A 80 -0.59 9.81 -3.68
C GLY A 80 -1.67 10.03 -4.73
N TYR A 81 -2.18 11.27 -4.81
CA TYR A 81 -3.24 11.65 -5.73
C TYR A 81 -3.04 13.08 -6.26
N GLY A 82 -3.51 13.33 -7.49
CA GLY A 82 -3.46 14.64 -8.13
C GLY A 82 -2.05 15.07 -8.57
N LYS A 83 -1.80 16.37 -8.59
CA LYS A 83 -0.56 16.98 -9.10
C LYS A 83 0.72 16.44 -8.45
N HIS A 84 0.64 15.99 -7.22
CA HIS A 84 1.78 15.51 -6.42
C HIS A 84 1.79 13.99 -6.26
N SER A 85 1.14 13.25 -7.16
CA SER A 85 1.31 11.80 -7.23
C SER A 85 2.77 11.44 -7.47
N CYS A 86 3.20 10.30 -6.94
CA CYS A 86 4.56 9.81 -7.11
C CYS A 86 4.94 9.70 -8.60
N PRO A 87 5.95 10.42 -9.09
CA PRO A 87 6.35 10.35 -10.49
C PRO A 87 6.97 9.00 -10.85
N GLY A 88 7.62 8.33 -9.90
CA GLY A 88 8.25 7.02 -10.07
C GLY A 88 7.32 5.82 -9.91
N ARG A 89 6.01 6.00 -9.76
CA ARG A 89 5.05 4.92 -9.47
C ARG A 89 5.02 3.80 -10.52
N PHE A 90 5.24 4.12 -11.78
CA PHE A 90 5.27 3.13 -12.85
C PHE A 90 6.53 2.25 -12.74
N PHE A 91 7.68 2.86 -12.51
CA PHE A 91 8.94 2.14 -12.29
C PHE A 91 8.83 1.25 -11.04
N ALA A 92 8.46 1.82 -9.91
CA ALA A 92 8.28 1.08 -8.64
C ALA A 92 7.28 -0.07 -8.78
N SER A 93 6.16 0.14 -9.51
CA SER A 93 5.20 -0.93 -9.77
C SER A 93 5.80 -2.10 -10.54
N ASN A 94 6.61 -1.82 -11.56
CA ASN A 94 7.24 -2.88 -12.34
C ASN A 94 8.29 -3.63 -11.52
N GLU A 95 9.12 -2.93 -10.78
CA GLU A 95 10.12 -3.52 -9.88
C GLU A 95 9.47 -4.43 -8.84
N ILE A 96 8.44 -3.92 -8.13
CA ILE A 96 7.69 -4.71 -7.15
C ILE A 96 7.10 -5.98 -7.76
N LYS A 97 6.50 -5.88 -8.96
CA LYS A 97 5.92 -7.04 -9.64
C LYS A 97 6.96 -8.09 -9.97
N VAL A 98 8.13 -7.68 -10.48
CA VAL A 98 9.23 -8.61 -10.80
C VAL A 98 9.70 -9.33 -9.55
N ILE A 99 9.95 -8.58 -8.46
CA ILE A 99 10.39 -9.17 -7.18
C ILE A 99 9.35 -10.16 -6.65
N VAL A 100 8.07 -9.73 -6.61
CA VAL A 100 6.99 -10.58 -6.06
C VAL A 100 6.81 -11.86 -6.87
N ILE A 101 6.79 -11.76 -8.21
CA ILE A 101 6.67 -12.92 -9.09
C ILE A 101 7.84 -13.89 -8.86
N HIS A 102 9.06 -13.36 -8.80
CA HIS A 102 10.25 -14.16 -8.54
C HIS A 102 10.18 -14.90 -7.20
N MET A 103 9.77 -14.18 -6.15
CA MET A 103 9.61 -14.78 -4.83
C MET A 103 8.52 -15.86 -4.81
N LEU A 104 7.38 -15.62 -5.43
CA LEU A 104 6.26 -16.56 -5.44
C LEU A 104 6.54 -17.81 -6.28
N LEU A 105 7.36 -17.72 -7.32
CA LEU A 105 7.68 -18.87 -8.18
C LEU A 105 8.82 -19.73 -7.61
N LYS A 106 9.77 -19.11 -6.90
CA LYS A 106 10.98 -19.82 -6.46
C LYS A 106 10.95 -20.30 -5.02
N TYR A 107 10.08 -19.74 -4.18
CA TYR A 107 10.10 -20.02 -2.75
C TYR A 107 8.70 -20.26 -2.19
N ASP A 108 8.62 -21.28 -1.33
CA ASP A 108 7.59 -21.37 -0.31
C ASP A 108 8.10 -20.66 0.94
N TRP A 109 7.23 -19.98 1.64
CA TRP A 109 7.61 -19.24 2.83
C TRP A 109 6.45 -19.16 3.83
N GLU A 110 6.82 -19.26 5.08
CA GLU A 110 5.90 -19.21 6.19
C GLU A 110 6.51 -18.45 7.38
N PHE A 111 5.67 -18.04 8.31
CA PHE A 111 6.18 -17.51 9.57
C PHE A 111 6.71 -18.67 10.42
N THR A 112 7.71 -18.37 11.27
CA THR A 112 8.16 -19.31 12.30
C THR A 112 7.05 -19.57 13.32
N ASP A 113 7.28 -20.50 14.26
CA ASP A 113 6.32 -20.84 15.32
C ASP A 113 5.83 -19.65 16.14
N GLN A 114 6.58 -18.55 16.15
CA GLN A 114 6.16 -17.30 16.77
C GLN A 114 5.04 -16.58 16.00
N GLY A 115 4.71 -17.05 14.79
CA GLY A 115 3.73 -16.42 13.92
C GLY A 115 4.18 -15.03 13.43
N ARG A 116 3.21 -14.19 13.08
CA ARG A 116 3.45 -12.83 12.66
C ARG A 116 3.51 -11.89 13.85
N LEU A 117 4.64 -11.20 14.02
CA LEU A 117 4.80 -10.17 15.03
C LEU A 117 3.92 -8.94 14.73
N PRO A 118 3.45 -8.22 15.75
CA PRO A 118 2.71 -6.98 15.56
C PRO A 118 3.59 -5.92 14.88
N ASN A 119 2.95 -5.05 14.11
CA ASN A 119 3.67 -3.94 13.49
C ASN A 119 4.08 -2.92 14.56
N GLY A 120 5.27 -2.35 14.38
CA GLY A 120 5.70 -1.17 15.11
C GLY A 120 5.05 0.10 14.57
N LEU A 121 4.99 1.13 15.41
CA LEU A 121 4.53 2.47 15.08
C LEU A 121 5.60 3.49 15.47
N SER A 122 5.87 4.44 14.59
CA SER A 122 6.74 5.59 14.86
C SER A 122 6.14 6.84 14.21
N GLY A 123 5.56 7.69 15.04
CA GLY A 123 4.80 8.84 14.54
C GLY A 123 3.65 8.38 13.64
N THR A 124 3.70 8.78 12.37
CA THR A 124 2.72 8.42 11.33
C THR A 124 3.09 7.18 10.52
N ASP A 125 4.21 6.54 10.87
CA ASP A 125 4.72 5.40 10.11
C ASP A 125 4.41 4.09 10.83
N ARG A 126 3.87 3.15 10.08
CA ARG A 126 3.71 1.76 10.51
C ARG A 126 4.73 0.91 9.79
N TYR A 127 5.53 0.17 10.53
CA TYR A 127 6.56 -0.70 9.98
C TYR A 127 6.44 -2.12 10.50
N MET A 128 6.91 -3.06 9.71
CA MET A 128 7.01 -4.45 10.15
C MET A 128 8.12 -4.55 11.22
N ASP A 129 7.87 -5.33 12.26
CA ASP A 129 8.88 -5.55 13.30
C ASP A 129 10.16 -6.13 12.65
N PRO A 130 11.33 -5.47 12.81
CA PRO A 130 12.57 -5.92 12.20
C PRO A 130 13.04 -7.28 12.71
N ARG A 131 12.52 -7.75 13.84
CA ARG A 131 12.78 -9.08 14.38
C ARG A 131 11.92 -10.18 13.75
N GLN A 132 10.99 -9.82 12.85
CA GLN A 132 10.15 -10.78 12.17
C GLN A 132 11.01 -11.77 11.38
N LYS A 133 10.90 -13.04 11.73
CA LYS A 133 11.55 -14.14 11.02
C LYS A 133 10.55 -14.85 10.13
N VAL A 134 11.03 -15.30 8.98
CA VAL A 134 10.30 -16.15 8.04
C VAL A 134 11.18 -17.32 7.65
N MET A 135 10.58 -18.48 7.45
CA MET A 135 11.24 -19.64 6.88
C MET A 135 11.04 -19.62 5.37
N LEU A 136 12.10 -19.92 4.64
CA LEU A 136 12.10 -19.99 3.19
C LEU A 136 12.55 -21.38 2.76
N LYS A 137 11.81 -21.98 1.82
CA LYS A 137 12.16 -23.25 1.18
C LYS A 137 12.13 -23.03 -0.33
N SER A 138 13.21 -23.42 -1.00
CA SER A 138 13.23 -23.43 -2.47
C SER A 138 12.19 -24.41 -3.01
N ARG A 139 11.45 -23.99 -4.01
CA ARG A 139 10.46 -24.82 -4.73
C ARG A 139 10.86 -24.97 -6.19
N LYS A 140 10.38 -26.04 -6.82
CA LYS A 140 10.51 -26.18 -8.27
C LYS A 140 9.59 -25.19 -8.95
N GLU A 141 10.15 -24.40 -9.85
CA GLU A 141 9.38 -23.42 -10.61
C GLU A 141 8.31 -24.11 -11.46
N GLU A 142 7.07 -23.65 -11.36
CA GLU A 142 5.96 -24.11 -12.21
C GLU A 142 6.03 -23.50 -13.62
N VAL A 143 6.58 -22.28 -13.70
CA VAL A 143 6.75 -21.52 -14.94
C VAL A 143 8.16 -20.97 -15.01
N LYS A 144 8.88 -21.25 -16.11
CA LYS A 144 10.16 -20.62 -16.37
C LYS A 144 9.96 -19.24 -16.94
N LEU A 145 10.41 -18.21 -16.24
CA LEU A 145 10.23 -16.82 -16.67
C LEU A 145 11.19 -16.38 -17.78
N GLY A 146 12.05 -17.19 -18.29
CA GLY A 146 13.01 -16.81 -19.35
C GLY A 146 13.86 -15.57 -19.03
N LEU A 147 14.00 -15.22 -17.75
CA LEU A 147 14.88 -14.16 -17.30
C LEU A 147 16.30 -14.72 -17.21
N PRO A 148 17.32 -13.95 -17.60
CA PRO A 148 18.71 -14.39 -17.51
C PRO A 148 19.14 -14.67 -16.09
#